data_575b55262c87e3abed134230f1af471c
#
_entry.id   575b55262c87e3abed134230f1af471c
#
_cell.length_a   1.000
_cell.length_b   1.000
_cell.length_c   1.000
_cell.angle_alpha   90.00
_cell.angle_beta   90.00
_cell.angle_gamma   90.00
#
_symmetry.space_group_name_H-M   'P 1'
#
loop_
_entity.id
_entity.type
_entity.pdbx_description
1 polymer ?
#
loop_
_entity_poly.entity_id
_entity_poly.type
_entity_poly.pdbx_seq_one_letter_code
_entity_poly.pdbx_strand_id
1 'polypeptide(L)'
;MTIRLLSRTEIRNLAKELDFRPRKALGQNFVHDANTLRRIVSASGVNKSDHVLEVGPGLGSLTLALLDRGATVTAVEIDPVLAGRLPKTVAEHSHSEIHRLTVLNQDILGLKRSDLEHEPTAVVANLPYNIAVPALLHLLSEFPSIRTVMVMVQAEVAERLAAEPGGKEYGVPSVKARFFGNVRRYGSVSPTVFWPIPRVYSGLVRIDRYETSAWPTDDTFRDQVFDLIDTAFAQRRKTVRNAFLEWAGSGNASAEMLLAASIDPARRGETLTVADFVRLLQRSGRTGPAVETAPAG
;
A
#
# COMPACT_ATOMS: atom_id res chain seq x y z
N MET A 1 27.00 -8.95 -13.18
CA MET A 1 27.35 -7.53 -13.44
C MET A 1 26.36 -6.66 -12.70
N THR A 2 26.80 -5.56 -12.09
CA THR A 2 25.87 -4.63 -11.41
C THR A 2 25.21 -3.74 -12.46
N ILE A 3 23.89 -3.64 -12.43
CA ILE A 3 23.11 -2.79 -13.34
C ILE A 3 23.37 -1.31 -13.04
N ARG A 4 23.63 -0.53 -14.07
CA ARG A 4 23.77 0.92 -13.93
C ARG A 4 22.39 1.57 -13.78
N LEU A 5 22.16 2.22 -12.64
CA LEU A 5 20.90 2.90 -12.35
C LEU A 5 20.82 4.26 -13.04
N LEU A 6 19.61 4.75 -13.26
CA LEU A 6 19.35 6.05 -13.89
C LEU A 6 19.85 7.22 -13.02
N SER A 7 20.69 8.06 -13.60
CA SER A 7 21.10 9.34 -13.02
C SER A 7 20.04 10.43 -13.27
N ARG A 8 20.15 11.55 -12.53
CA ARG A 8 19.30 12.73 -12.74
C ARG A 8 19.33 13.26 -14.18
N THR A 9 20.50 13.25 -14.79
CA THR A 9 20.67 13.70 -16.18
C THR A 9 19.96 12.77 -17.16
N GLU A 10 20.10 11.46 -16.98
CA GLU A 10 19.42 10.46 -17.81
C GLU A 10 17.91 10.56 -17.69
N ILE A 11 17.35 10.69 -16.49
CA ILE A 11 15.90 10.91 -16.26
C ILE A 11 15.41 12.15 -17.03
N ARG A 12 16.14 13.27 -16.98
CA ARG A 12 15.77 14.49 -17.70
C ARG A 12 15.86 14.32 -19.22
N ASN A 13 16.86 13.62 -19.70
CA ASN A 13 17.04 13.34 -21.12
C ASN A 13 15.91 12.43 -21.65
N LEU A 14 15.57 11.37 -20.91
CA LEU A 14 14.44 10.49 -21.22
C LEU A 14 13.12 11.25 -21.25
N ALA A 15 12.87 12.11 -20.28
CA ALA A 15 11.66 12.93 -20.26
C ALA A 15 11.61 13.88 -21.47
N LYS A 16 12.76 14.43 -21.90
CA LYS A 16 12.86 15.28 -23.08
C LYS A 16 12.66 14.48 -24.37
N GLU A 17 13.27 13.31 -24.48
CA GLU A 17 13.14 12.38 -25.63
C GLU A 17 11.67 12.00 -25.86
N LEU A 18 10.94 11.77 -24.79
CA LEU A 18 9.52 11.38 -24.82
C LEU A 18 8.55 12.57 -24.95
N ASP A 19 9.05 13.80 -25.04
CA ASP A 19 8.26 15.03 -24.85
C ASP A 19 7.33 14.93 -23.62
N PHE A 20 7.82 14.27 -22.59
CA PHE A 20 7.07 13.92 -21.38
C PHE A 20 7.19 15.02 -20.33
N ARG A 21 6.04 15.48 -19.84
CA ARG A 21 5.96 16.41 -18.72
C ARG A 21 5.32 15.72 -17.51
N PRO A 22 6.05 15.60 -16.37
CA PRO A 22 5.51 14.99 -15.17
C PRO A 22 4.16 15.60 -14.76
N ARG A 23 3.16 14.77 -14.57
CA ARG A 23 1.80 15.18 -14.21
C ARG A 23 1.64 15.14 -12.69
N LYS A 24 1.37 16.30 -12.08
CA LYS A 24 1.11 16.37 -10.61
C LYS A 24 -0.08 15.51 -10.19
N ALA A 25 -1.13 15.45 -11.02
CA ALA A 25 -2.31 14.64 -10.76
C ALA A 25 -2.00 13.14 -10.65
N LEU A 26 -0.93 12.67 -11.31
CA LEU A 26 -0.47 11.28 -11.25
C LEU A 26 0.67 11.10 -10.23
N GLY A 27 1.02 12.11 -9.44
CA GLY A 27 2.08 12.00 -8.42
C GLY A 27 3.48 11.70 -8.96
N GLN A 28 3.75 12.00 -10.23
CA GLN A 28 4.97 11.60 -10.95
C GLN A 28 6.20 12.35 -10.43
N ASN A 29 6.97 11.69 -9.58
CA ASN A 29 8.27 12.11 -9.06
C ASN A 29 9.25 10.93 -9.17
N PHE A 30 10.27 11.06 -10.01
CA PHE A 30 11.20 9.99 -10.34
C PHE A 30 12.43 10.06 -9.43
N VAL A 31 12.76 8.95 -8.77
CA VAL A 31 13.96 8.83 -7.94
C VAL A 31 15.20 8.71 -8.83
N HIS A 32 16.22 9.52 -8.59
CA HIS A 32 17.49 9.49 -9.34
C HIS A 32 18.71 9.19 -8.47
N ASP A 33 18.54 9.05 -7.16
CA ASP A 33 19.63 8.74 -6.24
C ASP A 33 19.80 7.22 -6.08
N ALA A 34 20.90 6.71 -6.58
CA ALA A 34 21.20 5.28 -6.58
C ALA A 34 21.33 4.70 -5.16
N ASN A 35 21.79 5.47 -4.18
CA ASN A 35 21.91 5.01 -2.79
C ASN A 35 20.54 4.83 -2.15
N THR A 36 19.63 5.76 -2.42
CA THR A 36 18.22 5.66 -1.97
C THR A 36 17.54 4.43 -2.58
N LEU A 37 17.71 4.18 -3.88
CA LEU A 37 17.14 3.01 -4.55
C LEU A 37 17.68 1.70 -3.95
N ARG A 38 19.01 1.58 -3.78
CA ARG A 38 19.63 0.41 -3.14
C ARG A 38 19.17 0.21 -1.71
N ARG A 39 19.01 1.30 -0.95
CA ARG A 39 18.46 1.27 0.42
C ARG A 39 17.03 0.72 0.45
N ILE A 40 16.15 1.17 -0.47
CA ILE A 40 14.77 0.69 -0.58
C ILE A 40 14.76 -0.82 -0.86
N VAL A 41 15.51 -1.26 -1.88
CA VAL A 41 15.57 -2.67 -2.27
C VAL A 41 16.21 -3.53 -1.18
N SER A 42 17.27 -3.06 -0.53
CA SER A 42 17.87 -3.78 0.61
C SER A 42 16.91 -3.89 1.79
N ALA A 43 16.19 -2.80 2.12
CA ALA A 43 15.24 -2.78 3.21
C ALA A 43 13.97 -3.62 2.94
N SER A 44 13.61 -3.87 1.68
CA SER A 44 12.53 -4.78 1.32
C SER A 44 12.84 -6.24 1.62
N GLY A 45 14.12 -6.61 1.62
CA GLY A 45 14.56 -8.00 1.79
C GLY A 45 14.39 -8.87 0.55
N VAL A 46 13.92 -8.33 -0.57
CA VAL A 46 13.71 -9.09 -1.81
C VAL A 46 15.01 -9.66 -2.37
N ASN A 47 14.91 -10.79 -3.02
CA ASN A 47 16.01 -11.55 -3.61
C ASN A 47 15.57 -12.24 -4.91
N LYS A 48 16.44 -13.07 -5.47
CA LYS A 48 16.24 -13.73 -6.77
C LYS A 48 15.05 -14.71 -6.83
N SER A 49 14.52 -15.12 -5.71
CA SER A 49 13.36 -16.02 -5.64
C SER A 49 12.03 -15.25 -5.57
N ASP A 50 12.09 -13.92 -5.49
CA ASP A 50 10.89 -13.11 -5.37
C ASP A 50 10.36 -12.65 -6.73
N HIS A 51 9.03 -12.68 -6.83
CA HIS A 51 8.28 -12.02 -7.87
C HIS A 51 7.75 -10.70 -7.29
N VAL A 52 8.31 -9.59 -7.72
CA VAL A 52 8.01 -8.26 -7.19
C VAL A 52 6.95 -7.59 -8.06
N LEU A 53 5.89 -7.11 -7.44
CA LEU A 53 4.95 -6.18 -8.05
C LEU A 53 5.41 -4.76 -7.77
N GLU A 54 5.77 -4.02 -8.81
CA GLU A 54 6.12 -2.60 -8.76
C GLU A 54 4.95 -1.75 -9.27
N VAL A 55 4.52 -0.77 -8.47
CA VAL A 55 3.47 0.16 -8.85
C VAL A 55 4.05 1.50 -9.25
N GLY A 56 3.73 1.98 -10.45
CA GLY A 56 4.21 3.24 -10.98
C GLY A 56 5.73 3.25 -11.19
N PRO A 57 6.29 2.33 -12.01
CA PRO A 57 7.73 2.26 -12.29
C PRO A 57 8.29 3.54 -12.90
N GLY A 58 7.43 4.31 -13.57
CA GLY A 58 7.80 5.53 -14.25
C GLY A 58 8.86 5.28 -15.31
N LEU A 59 10.02 5.94 -15.19
CA LEU A 59 11.15 5.77 -16.11
C LEU A 59 12.03 4.55 -15.83
N GLY A 60 11.74 3.78 -14.74
CA GLY A 60 12.40 2.50 -14.45
C GLY A 60 13.52 2.55 -13.42
N SER A 61 13.68 3.62 -12.67
CA SER A 61 14.76 3.73 -11.68
C SER A 61 14.73 2.63 -10.62
N LEU A 62 13.56 2.36 -10.03
CA LEU A 62 13.41 1.31 -9.02
C LEU A 62 13.35 -0.07 -9.67
N THR A 63 12.75 -0.20 -10.85
CA THR A 63 12.75 -1.43 -11.67
C THR A 63 14.16 -1.95 -11.89
N LEU A 64 15.08 -1.08 -12.34
CA LEU A 64 16.50 -1.44 -12.55
C LEU A 64 17.16 -1.93 -11.26
N ALA A 65 16.87 -1.30 -10.12
CA ALA A 65 17.43 -1.71 -8.83
C ALA A 65 16.88 -3.07 -8.35
N LEU A 66 15.60 -3.37 -8.64
CA LEU A 66 14.99 -4.68 -8.35
C LEU A 66 15.57 -5.79 -9.23
N LEU A 67 15.73 -5.52 -10.52
CA LEU A 67 16.38 -6.45 -11.47
C LEU A 67 17.85 -6.69 -11.10
N ASP A 68 18.59 -5.67 -10.66
CA ASP A 68 19.97 -5.80 -10.16
C ASP A 68 20.07 -6.72 -8.94
N ARG A 69 19.01 -6.77 -8.12
CA ARG A 69 18.90 -7.69 -6.98
C ARG A 69 18.59 -9.13 -7.39
N GLY A 70 18.22 -9.34 -8.63
CA GLY A 70 17.89 -10.65 -9.21
C GLY A 70 16.40 -10.99 -9.19
N ALA A 71 15.52 -10.11 -8.69
CA ALA A 71 14.09 -10.35 -8.68
C ALA A 71 13.47 -10.39 -10.08
N THR A 72 12.36 -11.12 -10.23
CA THR A 72 11.45 -10.96 -11.36
C THR A 72 10.48 -9.83 -11.04
N VAL A 73 10.15 -8.97 -12.00
CA VAL A 73 9.37 -7.76 -11.78
C VAL A 73 8.15 -7.73 -12.70
N THR A 74 6.96 -7.62 -12.12
CA THR A 74 5.77 -7.16 -12.83
C THR A 74 5.54 -5.69 -12.47
N ALA A 75 5.68 -4.82 -13.45
CA ALA A 75 5.55 -3.37 -13.31
C ALA A 75 4.19 -2.92 -13.85
N VAL A 76 3.38 -2.26 -13.02
CA VAL A 76 2.04 -1.74 -13.39
C VAL A 76 2.11 -0.23 -13.49
N GLU A 77 1.88 0.30 -14.69
CA GLU A 77 1.98 1.73 -15.02
C GLU A 77 0.71 2.21 -15.72
N ILE A 78 0.10 3.26 -15.18
CA ILE A 78 -1.13 3.83 -15.75
C ILE A 78 -0.85 4.72 -16.97
N ASP A 79 0.34 5.33 -17.04
CA ASP A 79 0.72 6.19 -18.15
C ASP A 79 1.26 5.35 -19.31
N PRO A 80 0.57 5.33 -20.49
CA PRO A 80 0.95 4.47 -21.60
C PRO A 80 2.31 4.84 -22.22
N VAL A 81 2.73 6.11 -22.12
CA VAL A 81 4.04 6.55 -22.62
C VAL A 81 5.16 5.95 -21.78
N LEU A 82 5.00 5.98 -20.46
CA LEU A 82 5.97 5.40 -19.52
C LEU A 82 5.97 3.87 -19.58
N ALA A 83 4.79 3.26 -19.63
CA ALA A 83 4.66 1.81 -19.77
C ALA A 83 5.35 1.30 -21.05
N GLY A 84 5.13 1.97 -22.18
CA GLY A 84 5.77 1.61 -23.46
C GLY A 84 7.28 1.86 -23.49
N ARG A 85 7.79 2.82 -22.70
CA ARG A 85 9.24 3.13 -22.63
C ARG A 85 10.02 2.17 -21.75
N LEU A 86 9.41 1.67 -20.68
CA LEU A 86 10.08 0.91 -19.63
C LEU A 86 10.90 -0.30 -20.14
N PRO A 87 10.39 -1.15 -21.05
CA PRO A 87 11.17 -2.27 -21.60
C PRO A 87 12.46 -1.81 -22.30
N LYS A 88 12.39 -0.70 -23.06
CA LYS A 88 13.54 -0.13 -23.75
C LYS A 88 14.57 0.41 -22.74
N THR A 89 14.11 1.09 -21.68
CA THR A 89 14.99 1.57 -20.60
C THR A 89 15.76 0.40 -19.98
N VAL A 90 15.08 -0.72 -19.68
CA VAL A 90 15.73 -1.90 -19.09
C VAL A 90 16.72 -2.53 -20.09
N ALA A 91 16.34 -2.69 -21.35
CA ALA A 91 17.23 -3.26 -22.37
C ALA A 91 18.49 -2.42 -22.60
N GLU A 92 18.42 -1.09 -22.53
CA GLU A 92 19.56 -0.18 -22.65
C GLU A 92 20.53 -0.26 -21.46
N HIS A 93 20.02 -0.58 -20.26
CA HIS A 93 20.81 -0.67 -19.03
C HIS A 93 21.27 -2.10 -18.71
N SER A 94 20.48 -3.11 -19.09
CA SER A 94 20.81 -4.53 -18.91
C SER A 94 19.96 -5.41 -19.83
N HIS A 95 20.43 -5.61 -21.03
CA HIS A 95 19.71 -6.42 -22.03
C HIS A 95 19.44 -7.86 -21.55
N SER A 96 20.35 -8.43 -20.77
CA SER A 96 20.20 -9.79 -20.22
C SER A 96 19.03 -9.93 -19.23
N GLU A 97 18.55 -8.84 -18.64
CA GLU A 97 17.55 -8.88 -17.57
C GLU A 97 16.13 -8.61 -18.06
N ILE A 98 15.95 -8.24 -19.32
CA ILE A 98 14.65 -7.91 -19.91
C ILE A 98 13.64 -9.04 -19.79
N HIS A 99 14.09 -10.30 -19.81
CA HIS A 99 13.24 -11.48 -19.68
C HIS A 99 12.61 -11.64 -18.28
N ARG A 100 13.10 -10.87 -17.28
CA ARG A 100 12.55 -10.84 -15.92
C ARG A 100 11.61 -9.65 -15.68
N LEU A 101 11.28 -8.89 -16.71
CA LEU A 101 10.35 -7.76 -16.64
C LEU A 101 9.09 -8.06 -17.43
N THR A 102 7.95 -7.95 -16.76
CA THR A 102 6.63 -7.86 -17.38
C THR A 102 6.05 -6.46 -17.11
N VAL A 103 5.48 -5.80 -18.12
CA VAL A 103 4.88 -4.47 -17.97
C VAL A 103 3.39 -4.55 -18.30
N LEU A 104 2.56 -4.06 -17.38
CA LEU A 104 1.12 -3.95 -17.57
C LEU A 104 0.73 -2.46 -17.59
N ASN A 105 0.07 -2.04 -18.66
CA ASN A 105 -0.46 -0.68 -18.76
C ASN A 105 -1.92 -0.66 -18.30
N GLN A 106 -2.11 -0.43 -17.00
CA GLN A 106 -3.45 -0.35 -16.40
C GLN A 106 -3.44 0.39 -15.06
N ASP A 107 -4.63 0.69 -14.53
CA ASP A 107 -4.78 1.25 -13.19
C ASP A 107 -4.59 0.15 -12.14
N ILE A 108 -3.71 0.43 -11.16
CA ILE A 108 -3.43 -0.49 -10.06
C ILE A 108 -4.66 -0.82 -9.21
N LEU A 109 -5.62 0.09 -9.09
CA LEU A 109 -6.85 -0.13 -8.32
C LEU A 109 -7.80 -1.12 -8.99
N GLY A 110 -7.63 -1.38 -10.30
CA GLY A 110 -8.37 -2.38 -11.04
C GLY A 110 -7.62 -3.70 -11.25
N LEU A 111 -6.36 -3.81 -10.80
CA LEU A 111 -5.54 -5.00 -11.00
C LEU A 111 -6.12 -6.19 -10.23
N LYS A 112 -6.28 -7.32 -10.92
CA LYS A 112 -6.77 -8.58 -10.35
C LYS A 112 -5.73 -9.69 -10.48
N ARG A 113 -5.86 -10.72 -9.65
CA ARG A 113 -4.99 -11.93 -9.73
C ARG A 113 -5.02 -12.57 -11.11
N SER A 114 -6.18 -12.57 -11.77
CA SER A 114 -6.35 -13.09 -13.15
C SER A 114 -5.55 -12.33 -14.21
N ASP A 115 -5.10 -11.12 -13.94
CA ASP A 115 -4.33 -10.29 -14.87
C ASP A 115 -2.84 -10.64 -14.85
N LEU A 116 -2.41 -11.43 -13.86
CA LEU A 116 -1.02 -11.81 -13.64
C LEU A 116 -0.75 -13.25 -14.03
N GLU A 117 0.33 -13.47 -14.78
CA GLU A 117 0.83 -14.80 -15.09
C GLU A 117 1.37 -15.52 -13.84
N HIS A 118 1.99 -14.76 -12.94
CA HIS A 118 2.55 -15.24 -11.68
C HIS A 118 2.14 -14.35 -10.52
N GLU A 119 1.74 -14.95 -9.40
CA GLU A 119 1.38 -14.20 -8.20
C GLU A 119 2.62 -13.52 -7.58
N PRO A 120 2.52 -12.24 -7.19
CA PRO A 120 3.63 -11.54 -6.56
C PRO A 120 3.87 -12.03 -5.14
N THR A 121 5.13 -12.15 -4.76
CA THR A 121 5.56 -12.48 -3.38
C THR A 121 5.87 -11.24 -2.56
N ALA A 122 6.16 -10.13 -3.24
CA ALA A 122 6.46 -8.84 -2.61
C ALA A 122 5.93 -7.66 -3.43
N VAL A 123 5.65 -6.55 -2.74
CA VAL A 123 5.41 -5.24 -3.36
C VAL A 123 6.57 -4.32 -3.00
N VAL A 124 7.21 -3.71 -4.01
CA VAL A 124 8.20 -2.65 -3.78
C VAL A 124 7.88 -1.50 -4.73
N ALA A 125 7.51 -0.34 -4.17
CA ALA A 125 7.01 0.75 -4.99
C ALA A 125 7.29 2.14 -4.41
N ASN A 126 7.48 3.11 -5.30
CA ASN A 126 7.32 4.53 -5.00
C ASN A 126 5.88 4.93 -5.35
N LEU A 127 4.96 4.77 -4.39
CA LEU A 127 3.53 4.95 -4.66
C LEU A 127 3.17 6.42 -4.96
N PRO A 128 2.32 6.65 -5.99
CA PRO A 128 1.72 7.96 -6.21
C PRO A 128 0.97 8.42 -4.96
N TYR A 129 1.24 9.65 -4.52
CA TYR A 129 0.80 10.13 -3.21
C TYR A 129 -0.72 10.15 -3.02
N ASN A 130 -1.46 10.41 -4.10
CA ASN A 130 -2.93 10.53 -4.09
C ASN A 130 -3.66 9.19 -3.95
N ILE A 131 -3.02 8.07 -4.33
CA ILE A 131 -3.63 6.74 -4.29
C ILE A 131 -2.88 5.75 -3.37
N ALA A 132 -1.86 6.22 -2.62
CA ALA A 132 -0.96 5.35 -1.87
C ALA A 132 -1.69 4.41 -0.91
N VAL A 133 -2.63 4.91 -0.11
CA VAL A 133 -3.38 4.08 0.85
C VAL A 133 -4.37 3.14 0.16
N PRO A 134 -5.25 3.61 -0.76
CA PRO A 134 -6.12 2.71 -1.51
C PRO A 134 -5.38 1.62 -2.26
N ALA A 135 -4.30 1.96 -2.98
CA ALA A 135 -3.49 0.99 -3.72
C ALA A 135 -2.87 -0.06 -2.80
N LEU A 136 -2.29 0.38 -1.66
CA LEU A 136 -1.71 -0.51 -0.67
C LEU A 136 -2.73 -1.51 -0.12
N LEU A 137 -3.91 -1.02 0.29
CA LEU A 137 -4.96 -1.87 0.85
C LEU A 137 -5.54 -2.81 -0.21
N HIS A 138 -5.74 -2.33 -1.45
CA HIS A 138 -6.17 -3.16 -2.56
C HIS A 138 -5.20 -4.32 -2.81
N LEU A 139 -3.90 -4.04 -2.91
CA LEU A 139 -2.88 -5.06 -3.14
C LEU A 139 -2.81 -6.10 -2.02
N LEU A 140 -2.88 -5.66 -0.76
CA LEU A 140 -2.89 -6.56 0.38
C LEU A 140 -4.15 -7.45 0.44
N SER A 141 -5.29 -6.96 -0.06
CA SER A 141 -6.54 -7.70 -0.15
C SER A 141 -6.53 -8.68 -1.33
N GLU A 142 -6.19 -8.19 -2.52
CA GLU A 142 -6.27 -8.97 -3.76
C GLU A 142 -5.21 -10.06 -3.83
N PHE A 143 -4.00 -9.84 -3.27
CA PHE A 143 -2.88 -10.76 -3.42
C PHE A 143 -2.42 -11.34 -2.06
N PRO A 144 -3.05 -12.44 -1.57
CA PRO A 144 -2.62 -13.10 -0.32
C PRO A 144 -1.19 -13.66 -0.37
N SER A 145 -0.65 -13.90 -1.56
CA SER A 145 0.72 -14.36 -1.81
C SER A 145 1.80 -13.34 -1.43
N ILE A 146 1.45 -12.06 -1.33
CA ILE A 146 2.37 -11.00 -0.90
C ILE A 146 2.75 -11.21 0.58
N ARG A 147 4.02 -11.49 0.83
CA ARG A 147 4.62 -11.65 2.17
C ARG A 147 5.18 -10.35 2.72
N THR A 148 5.75 -9.53 1.83
CA THR A 148 6.43 -8.30 2.22
C THR A 148 6.01 -7.15 1.30
N VAL A 149 5.77 -6.00 1.91
CA VAL A 149 5.55 -4.74 1.21
C VAL A 149 6.62 -3.74 1.67
N MET A 150 7.29 -3.08 0.73
CA MET A 150 8.15 -1.92 0.97
C MET A 150 7.69 -0.79 0.06
N VAL A 151 7.07 0.22 0.65
CA VAL A 151 6.57 1.36 -0.11
C VAL A 151 7.15 2.67 0.37
N MET A 152 7.39 3.55 -0.58
CA MET A 152 7.70 4.95 -0.34
C MET A 152 6.45 5.79 -0.60
N VAL A 153 6.06 6.56 0.42
CA VAL A 153 4.86 7.42 0.42
C VAL A 153 5.21 8.78 1.02
N GLN A 154 4.29 9.75 1.03
CA GLN A 154 4.50 10.99 1.78
C GLN A 154 4.79 10.70 3.25
N ALA A 155 5.66 11.52 3.88
CA ALA A 155 6.07 11.32 5.28
C ALA A 155 4.88 11.25 6.24
N GLU A 156 3.87 12.12 6.05
CA GLU A 156 2.62 12.11 6.83
C GLU A 156 1.85 10.79 6.66
N VAL A 157 1.78 10.25 5.45
CA VAL A 157 1.12 8.96 5.17
C VAL A 157 1.89 7.82 5.82
N ALA A 158 3.23 7.86 5.78
CA ALA A 158 4.08 6.87 6.43
C ALA A 158 3.91 6.88 7.96
N GLU A 159 3.82 8.07 8.55
CA GLU A 159 3.56 8.26 9.98
C GLU A 159 2.19 7.69 10.37
N ARG A 160 1.17 7.99 9.57
CA ARG A 160 -0.20 7.50 9.80
C ARG A 160 -0.29 5.97 9.65
N LEU A 161 0.30 5.38 8.61
CA LEU A 161 0.30 3.92 8.43
C LEU A 161 0.98 3.17 9.58
N ALA A 162 2.12 3.69 10.07
CA ALA A 162 2.91 3.08 11.12
C ALA A 162 2.51 3.49 12.56
N ALA A 163 1.52 4.38 12.70
CA ALA A 163 1.10 4.88 14.01
C ALA A 163 0.56 3.77 14.90
N GLU A 164 0.80 3.89 16.22
CA GLU A 164 0.31 2.95 17.23
C GLU A 164 -1.02 3.42 17.86
N PRO A 165 -1.85 2.48 18.37
CA PRO A 165 -3.10 2.81 19.03
C PRO A 165 -2.94 3.87 20.12
N GLY A 166 -3.83 4.86 20.16
CA GLY A 166 -3.77 6.00 21.06
C GLY A 166 -2.86 7.14 20.59
N GLY A 167 -2.07 6.94 19.55
CA GLY A 167 -1.25 7.98 18.95
C GLY A 167 -2.07 9.00 18.16
N LYS A 168 -1.56 10.23 18.06
CA LYS A 168 -2.22 11.33 17.33
C LYS A 168 -2.49 11.01 15.87
N GLU A 169 -1.56 10.32 15.21
CA GLU A 169 -1.61 10.00 13.79
C GLU A 169 -2.37 8.69 13.51
N TYR A 170 -2.74 7.94 14.57
CA TYR A 170 -3.46 6.68 14.43
C TYR A 170 -4.86 6.88 13.84
N GLY A 171 -5.22 6.09 12.84
CA GLY A 171 -6.46 6.23 12.10
C GLY A 171 -6.80 5.01 11.25
N VAL A 172 -7.81 5.14 10.43
CA VAL A 172 -8.27 4.07 9.53
C VAL A 172 -7.14 3.38 8.76
N PRO A 173 -6.20 4.11 8.11
CA PRO A 173 -5.09 3.46 7.41
C PRO A 173 -4.20 2.62 8.32
N SER A 174 -3.97 3.08 9.57
CA SER A 174 -3.15 2.36 10.55
C SER A 174 -3.75 1.02 10.90
N VAL A 175 -5.06 1.01 11.19
CA VAL A 175 -5.78 -0.20 11.60
C VAL A 175 -5.93 -1.17 10.44
N LYS A 176 -6.40 -0.67 9.27
CA LYS A 176 -6.62 -1.52 8.09
C LYS A 176 -5.32 -2.17 7.59
N ALA A 177 -4.19 -1.44 7.59
CA ALA A 177 -2.91 -2.02 7.20
C ALA A 177 -2.44 -3.11 8.19
N ARG A 178 -2.66 -2.91 9.50
CA ARG A 178 -2.32 -3.89 10.54
C ARG A 178 -3.22 -5.12 10.55
N PHE A 179 -4.36 -5.10 9.85
CA PHE A 179 -5.17 -6.31 9.64
C PHE A 179 -4.38 -7.38 8.89
N PHE A 180 -3.49 -6.98 7.98
CA PHE A 180 -2.72 -7.88 7.12
C PHE A 180 -1.36 -8.27 7.69
N GLY A 181 -0.73 -7.43 8.51
CA GLY A 181 0.63 -7.69 8.97
C GLY A 181 1.20 -6.62 9.90
N ASN A 182 2.46 -6.80 10.27
CA ASN A 182 3.21 -5.85 11.07
C ASN A 182 3.66 -4.66 10.23
N VAL A 183 3.23 -3.46 10.61
CA VAL A 183 3.53 -2.22 9.91
C VAL A 183 4.61 -1.45 10.64
N ARG A 184 5.70 -1.11 9.94
CA ARG A 184 6.83 -0.38 10.53
C ARG A 184 7.32 0.73 9.59
N ARG A 185 7.66 1.88 10.18
CA ARG A 185 8.37 2.94 9.47
C ARG A 185 9.84 2.59 9.34
N TYR A 186 10.40 2.78 8.13
CA TYR A 186 11.78 2.39 7.79
C TYR A 186 12.69 3.59 7.46
N GLY A 187 12.32 4.79 7.89
CA GLY A 187 13.09 6.01 7.72
C GLY A 187 12.47 7.03 6.76
N SER A 188 13.22 8.09 6.51
CA SER A 188 12.80 9.21 5.67
C SER A 188 13.63 9.30 4.40
N VAL A 189 13.06 9.93 3.37
CA VAL A 189 13.71 10.20 2.07
C VAL A 189 13.57 11.67 1.75
N SER A 190 14.73 12.32 1.45
CA SER A 190 14.78 13.73 1.11
C SER A 190 14.11 14.03 -0.23
N PRO A 191 13.42 15.17 -0.38
CA PRO A 191 12.90 15.63 -1.67
C PRO A 191 13.97 15.77 -2.76
N THR A 192 15.23 16.01 -2.38
CA THR A 192 16.35 16.26 -3.30
C THR A 192 16.73 15.07 -4.16
N VAL A 193 16.31 13.84 -3.80
CA VAL A 193 16.56 12.60 -4.56
C VAL A 193 15.59 12.40 -5.72
N PHE A 194 14.61 13.30 -5.87
CA PHE A 194 13.58 13.22 -6.91
C PHE A 194 13.74 14.27 -8.01
N TRP A 195 13.23 13.92 -9.17
CA TRP A 195 12.94 14.87 -10.24
C TRP A 195 11.53 14.61 -10.82
N PRO A 196 10.65 15.64 -10.89
CA PRO A 196 10.78 16.94 -10.21
C PRO A 196 10.90 16.82 -8.68
N ILE A 197 11.41 17.88 -8.05
CA ILE A 197 11.55 17.89 -6.58
C ILE A 197 10.17 18.08 -5.95
N PRO A 198 9.67 17.14 -5.13
CA PRO A 198 8.41 17.31 -4.40
C PRO A 198 8.54 18.35 -3.29
N ARG A 199 7.41 18.86 -2.79
CA ARG A 199 7.39 19.86 -1.71
C ARG A 199 7.53 19.27 -0.31
N VAL A 200 7.39 17.95 -0.19
CA VAL A 200 7.33 17.23 1.10
C VAL A 200 8.34 16.10 1.11
N TYR A 201 8.76 15.72 2.30
CA TYR A 201 9.56 14.52 2.53
C TYR A 201 8.73 13.27 2.23
N SER A 202 9.39 12.19 1.87
CA SER A 202 8.81 10.85 1.80
C SER A 202 9.24 10.01 3.00
N GLY A 203 8.44 9.00 3.32
CA GLY A 203 8.75 7.99 4.32
C GLY A 203 8.69 6.60 3.70
N LEU A 204 9.54 5.71 4.18
CA LEU A 204 9.51 4.31 3.85
C LEU A 204 8.66 3.56 4.87
N VAL A 205 7.75 2.73 4.40
CA VAL A 205 6.91 1.84 5.21
C VAL A 205 7.14 0.42 4.76
N ARG A 206 7.41 -0.45 5.73
CA ARG A 206 7.47 -1.89 5.54
C ARG A 206 6.29 -2.55 6.21
N ILE A 207 5.65 -3.49 5.51
CA ILE A 207 4.63 -4.37 6.06
C ILE A 207 5.12 -5.80 5.86
N ASP A 208 5.26 -6.53 6.95
CA ASP A 208 5.51 -7.96 6.94
C ASP A 208 4.17 -8.66 7.23
N ARG A 209 3.61 -9.36 6.25
CA ARG A 209 2.33 -10.09 6.42
C ARG A 209 2.47 -11.13 7.49
N TYR A 210 1.41 -11.36 8.26
CA TYR A 210 1.39 -12.46 9.22
C TYR A 210 1.48 -13.80 8.48
N GLU A 211 2.42 -14.67 8.89
CA GLU A 211 2.53 -16.03 8.36
C GLU A 211 1.27 -16.85 8.71
N THR A 212 0.78 -16.66 9.93
CA THR A 212 -0.48 -17.20 10.41
C THR A 212 -1.29 -16.04 11.00
N SER A 213 -2.45 -15.76 10.43
CA SER A 213 -3.35 -14.75 10.96
C SER A 213 -4.07 -15.27 12.21
N ALA A 214 -4.22 -14.40 13.22
CA ALA A 214 -5.02 -14.69 14.42
C ALA A 214 -6.55 -14.58 14.16
N TRP A 215 -6.97 -14.19 12.96
CA TRP A 215 -8.35 -14.02 12.55
C TRP A 215 -8.57 -14.44 11.09
N PRO A 216 -9.82 -14.72 10.68
CA PRO A 216 -10.16 -14.99 9.29
C PRO A 216 -9.74 -13.85 8.36
N THR A 217 -9.25 -14.16 7.18
CA THR A 217 -8.76 -13.19 6.18
C THR A 217 -9.53 -13.23 4.88
N ASP A 218 -10.64 -13.99 4.83
CA ASP A 218 -11.54 -13.96 3.69
C ASP A 218 -12.17 -12.57 3.49
N ASP A 219 -12.62 -12.29 2.28
CA ASP A 219 -13.10 -10.97 1.88
C ASP A 219 -14.29 -10.52 2.72
N THR A 220 -15.24 -11.41 2.99
CA THR A 220 -16.45 -11.09 3.75
C THR A 220 -16.12 -10.68 5.17
N PHE A 221 -15.28 -11.44 5.87
CA PHE A 221 -14.88 -11.12 7.24
C PHE A 221 -14.05 -9.83 7.30
N ARG A 222 -13.10 -9.67 6.38
CA ARG A 222 -12.29 -8.45 6.27
C ARG A 222 -13.16 -7.21 6.08
N ASP A 223 -14.10 -7.25 5.14
CA ASP A 223 -14.94 -6.11 4.80
C ASP A 223 -15.82 -5.72 5.98
N GLN A 224 -16.37 -6.69 6.71
CA GLN A 224 -17.12 -6.43 7.96
C GLN A 224 -16.26 -5.77 9.05
N VAL A 225 -15.00 -6.23 9.22
CA VAL A 225 -14.07 -5.59 10.16
C VAL A 225 -13.73 -4.17 9.69
N PHE A 226 -13.55 -3.96 8.39
CA PHE A 226 -13.26 -2.64 7.83
C PHE A 226 -14.41 -1.65 7.99
N ASP A 227 -15.65 -2.11 7.86
CA ASP A 227 -16.85 -1.29 8.12
C ASP A 227 -16.94 -0.85 9.59
N LEU A 228 -16.60 -1.76 10.54
CA LEU A 228 -16.50 -1.40 11.95
C LEU A 228 -15.41 -0.36 12.21
N ILE A 229 -14.24 -0.51 11.56
CA ILE A 229 -13.16 0.47 11.65
C ILE A 229 -13.63 1.83 11.14
N ASP A 230 -14.22 1.88 9.94
CA ASP A 230 -14.73 3.12 9.35
C ASP A 230 -15.77 3.78 10.23
N THR A 231 -16.70 3.01 10.78
CA THR A 231 -17.74 3.47 11.73
C THR A 231 -17.12 4.09 12.99
N ALA A 232 -16.12 3.44 13.58
CA ALA A 232 -15.47 3.94 14.81
C ALA A 232 -14.71 5.25 14.57
N PHE A 233 -14.18 5.46 13.38
CA PHE A 233 -13.40 6.66 13.02
C PHE A 233 -14.21 7.76 12.35
N ALA A 234 -15.45 7.51 11.91
CA ALA A 234 -16.33 8.52 11.31
C ALA A 234 -16.56 9.71 12.25
N GLN A 235 -16.54 9.48 13.57
CA GLN A 235 -16.76 10.50 14.60
C GLN A 235 -15.62 10.49 15.63
N ARG A 236 -14.40 10.84 15.20
CA ARG A 236 -13.14 10.73 15.97
C ARG A 236 -13.20 11.26 17.42
N ARG A 237 -14.02 12.28 17.70
CA ARG A 237 -14.12 12.89 19.04
C ARG A 237 -15.13 12.19 19.97
N LYS A 238 -15.95 11.28 19.47
CA LYS A 238 -16.96 10.56 20.26
C LYS A 238 -16.41 9.26 20.83
N THR A 239 -17.05 8.77 21.90
CA THR A 239 -16.80 7.43 22.43
C THR A 239 -17.27 6.36 21.45
N VAL A 240 -16.69 5.16 21.54
CA VAL A 240 -17.11 4.03 20.68
C VAL A 240 -18.56 3.64 20.91
N ARG A 241 -19.10 3.81 22.12
CA ARG A 241 -20.54 3.66 22.38
C ARG A 241 -21.37 4.53 21.45
N ASN A 242 -21.01 5.79 21.31
CA ASN A 242 -21.73 6.73 20.45
C ASN A 242 -21.45 6.52 18.96
N ALA A 243 -20.23 6.09 18.60
CA ALA A 243 -19.87 5.79 17.21
C ALA A 243 -20.67 4.60 16.66
N PHE A 244 -20.90 3.58 17.49
CA PHE A 244 -21.65 2.37 17.09
C PHE A 244 -23.16 2.44 17.37
N LEU A 245 -23.71 3.59 17.77
CA LEU A 245 -25.13 3.74 18.11
C LEU A 245 -26.07 3.29 16.98
N GLU A 246 -25.84 3.79 15.77
CA GLU A 246 -26.65 3.43 14.59
C GLU A 246 -26.44 1.96 14.20
N TRP A 247 -25.17 1.51 14.21
CA TRP A 247 -24.82 0.14 13.89
C TRP A 247 -25.45 -0.88 14.86
N ALA A 248 -25.51 -0.56 16.15
CA ALA A 248 -26.10 -1.42 17.18
C ALA A 248 -27.63 -1.24 17.33
N GLY A 249 -28.21 -0.15 16.80
CA GLY A 249 -29.61 0.18 16.88
C GLY A 249 -30.01 1.00 18.14
N SER A 250 -29.21 0.96 19.20
CA SER A 250 -29.41 1.80 20.40
C SER A 250 -28.10 1.95 21.20
N GLY A 251 -28.07 2.97 22.09
CA GLY A 251 -26.92 3.18 22.96
C GLY A 251 -26.71 2.07 24.01
N ASN A 252 -27.80 1.40 24.45
CA ASN A 252 -27.70 0.26 25.37
C ASN A 252 -27.13 -0.98 24.63
N ALA A 253 -27.67 -1.30 23.46
CA ALA A 253 -27.18 -2.40 22.65
C ALA A 253 -25.71 -2.19 22.25
N SER A 254 -25.32 -0.94 21.92
CA SER A 254 -23.92 -0.60 21.66
C SER A 254 -23.03 -0.86 22.87
N ALA A 255 -23.46 -0.45 24.07
CA ALA A 255 -22.69 -0.68 25.29
C ALA A 255 -22.57 -2.18 25.63
N GLU A 256 -23.65 -2.93 25.55
CA GLU A 256 -23.66 -4.38 25.80
C GLU A 256 -22.74 -5.13 24.82
N MET A 257 -22.80 -4.83 23.54
CA MET A 257 -21.97 -5.39 22.51
C MET A 257 -20.47 -5.11 22.76
N LEU A 258 -20.12 -3.86 23.12
CA LEU A 258 -18.74 -3.48 23.45
C LEU A 258 -18.23 -4.22 24.69
N LEU A 259 -19.04 -4.30 25.75
CA LEU A 259 -18.68 -5.03 26.96
C LEU A 259 -18.52 -6.53 26.71
N ALA A 260 -19.38 -7.14 25.87
CA ALA A 260 -19.24 -8.53 25.45
C ALA A 260 -17.93 -8.80 24.70
N ALA A 261 -17.42 -7.78 23.99
CA ALA A 261 -16.12 -7.83 23.34
C ALA A 261 -14.94 -7.40 24.24
N SER A 262 -15.17 -7.18 25.54
CA SER A 262 -14.18 -6.68 26.50
C SER A 262 -13.61 -5.30 26.11
N ILE A 263 -14.45 -4.43 25.55
CA ILE A 263 -14.12 -3.06 25.18
C ILE A 263 -14.92 -2.11 26.10
N ASP A 264 -14.22 -1.21 26.81
CA ASP A 264 -14.87 -0.15 27.57
C ASP A 264 -15.61 0.82 26.61
N PRO A 265 -16.95 0.99 26.77
CA PRO A 265 -17.75 1.86 25.92
C PRO A 265 -17.34 3.34 25.95
N ALA A 266 -16.58 3.76 26.97
CA ALA A 266 -16.07 5.14 27.11
C ALA A 266 -14.80 5.39 26.26
N ARG A 267 -14.15 4.35 25.74
CA ARG A 267 -12.99 4.47 24.85
C ARG A 267 -13.34 5.21 23.56
N ARG A 268 -12.32 5.67 22.86
CA ARG A 268 -12.44 6.25 21.51
C ARG A 268 -11.89 5.29 20.47
N GLY A 269 -12.38 5.38 19.22
CA GLY A 269 -11.96 4.54 18.11
C GLY A 269 -10.43 4.51 17.92
N GLU A 270 -9.77 5.66 18.11
CA GLU A 270 -8.31 5.79 18.00
C GLU A 270 -7.50 4.98 19.05
N THR A 271 -8.14 4.44 20.06
CA THR A 271 -7.47 3.60 21.07
C THR A 271 -7.66 2.09 20.81
N LEU A 272 -8.50 1.72 19.84
CA LEU A 272 -8.81 0.32 19.55
C LEU A 272 -7.76 -0.29 18.62
N THR A 273 -7.40 -1.54 18.89
CA THR A 273 -6.53 -2.36 18.04
C THR A 273 -7.35 -3.14 17.01
N VAL A 274 -6.68 -3.73 16.00
CA VAL A 274 -7.35 -4.67 15.06
C VAL A 274 -8.04 -5.81 15.83
N ALA A 275 -7.37 -6.37 16.83
CA ALA A 275 -7.92 -7.46 17.64
C ALA A 275 -9.19 -7.05 18.40
N ASP A 276 -9.32 -5.76 18.79
CA ASP A 276 -10.54 -5.25 19.39
C ASP A 276 -11.71 -5.26 18.38
N PHE A 277 -11.49 -4.80 17.15
CA PHE A 277 -12.51 -4.82 16.09
C PHE A 277 -12.90 -6.25 15.70
N VAL A 278 -11.93 -7.16 15.60
CA VAL A 278 -12.19 -8.57 15.32
C VAL A 278 -13.06 -9.19 16.42
N ARG A 279 -12.72 -9.00 17.70
CA ARG A 279 -13.56 -9.48 18.82
C ARG A 279 -14.94 -8.87 18.82
N LEU A 280 -15.04 -7.58 18.48
CA LEU A 280 -16.33 -6.89 18.40
C LEU A 280 -17.22 -7.54 17.33
N LEU A 281 -16.69 -7.81 16.14
CA LEU A 281 -17.44 -8.52 15.09
C LEU A 281 -17.87 -9.91 15.54
N GLN A 282 -16.94 -10.71 16.07
CA GLN A 282 -17.20 -12.09 16.51
C GLN A 282 -18.26 -12.20 17.64
N ARG A 283 -18.32 -11.19 18.52
CA ARG A 283 -19.28 -11.16 19.66
C ARG A 283 -20.60 -10.49 19.33
N SER A 284 -20.69 -9.74 18.25
CA SER A 284 -21.93 -9.07 17.83
C SER A 284 -23.03 -10.02 17.38
N GLY A 285 -22.67 -11.26 17.02
CA GLY A 285 -23.61 -12.24 16.45
C GLY A 285 -24.21 -11.81 15.10
N ARG A 286 -23.74 -10.70 14.54
CA ARG A 286 -24.20 -10.16 13.26
C ARG A 286 -23.22 -10.58 12.17
N THR A 287 -23.69 -11.39 11.24
CA THR A 287 -23.21 -11.30 9.87
C THR A 287 -23.65 -9.93 9.38
N GLY A 288 -22.71 -9.07 8.99
CA GLY A 288 -23.01 -7.67 8.61
C GLY A 288 -24.13 -7.55 7.59
N PRO A 289 -24.69 -6.33 7.39
CA PRO A 289 -25.73 -6.13 6.40
C PRO A 289 -25.22 -6.63 5.06
N ALA A 290 -26.01 -7.53 4.45
CA ALA A 290 -25.80 -7.88 3.05
C ALA A 290 -25.80 -6.55 2.29
N VAL A 291 -24.70 -6.26 1.58
CA VAL A 291 -24.67 -5.15 0.64
C VAL A 291 -25.77 -5.42 -0.37
N GLU A 292 -26.89 -4.74 -0.26
CA GLU A 292 -27.90 -4.69 -1.33
C GLU A 292 -27.19 -4.12 -2.55
N THR A 293 -26.80 -5.01 -3.46
CA THR A 293 -26.40 -4.59 -4.81
C THR A 293 -27.62 -3.91 -5.43
N ALA A 294 -27.58 -2.59 -5.56
CA ALA A 294 -28.59 -1.87 -6.31
C ALA A 294 -28.74 -2.49 -7.70
N PRO A 295 -29.97 -2.77 -8.16
CA PRO A 295 -30.16 -3.32 -9.49
C PRO A 295 -29.65 -2.32 -10.53
N ALA A 296 -28.83 -2.83 -11.46
CA ALA A 296 -28.40 -2.08 -12.63
C ALA A 296 -29.63 -1.65 -13.42
N GLY A 297 -29.91 -0.35 -13.46
CA GLY A 297 -30.86 0.32 -14.32
C GLY A 297 -30.13 0.93 -15.52
#